data_4f61b7cde1fc49750aae439f0be0be0c
#
_entry.id   4f61b7cde1fc49750aae439f0be0be0c
#
_cell.length_a   1.000
_cell.length_b   1.000
_cell.length_c   1.000
_cell.angle_alpha   90.00
_cell.angle_beta   90.00
_cell.angle_gamma   90.00
#
_symmetry.space_group_name_H-M   'P 1'
#
loop_
_entity.id
_entity.type
_entity.pdbx_description
1 polymer ?
#
loop_
_entity_poly.entity_id
_entity_poly.type
_entity_poly.pdbx_seq_one_letter_code
_entity_poly.pdbx_strand_id
1 'polypeptide(L)'
;MIRKTSSESIAPYLRDASNYSGGKAEEVLIPGNVDELVRALKNDLRPVTISGAGTGLTASRISPEGIIISLEQLNELGTVNDGEIWLGPAVSLMSLQEYLKKTNYFYPPNPTETNASIGGTLATNASGSRSYKFGVTRNFVNAVDCILADGRRVLVKRGHKINDPLLMDD
;
A
#
# COMPACT_ATOMS: atom_id res chain seq x y z
N MET A 1 13.67 -10.58 4.33
CA MET A 1 12.38 -10.91 5.01
C MET A 1 12.56 -10.90 6.52
N ILE A 2 11.93 -9.96 7.21
CA ILE A 2 11.84 -9.95 8.67
C ILE A 2 10.57 -10.70 9.08
N ARG A 3 10.63 -11.45 10.19
CA ARG A 3 9.50 -12.18 10.77
C ARG A 3 9.29 -11.76 12.23
N LYS A 4 8.04 -11.53 12.61
CA LYS A 4 7.64 -11.23 13.99
C LYS A 4 6.59 -12.24 14.42
N THR A 5 6.86 -12.93 15.53
CA THR A 5 6.02 -14.03 16.01
C THR A 5 5.61 -13.88 17.49
N SER A 6 6.28 -12.99 18.24
CA SER A 6 5.86 -12.73 19.63
C SER A 6 4.68 -11.76 19.68
N SER A 7 3.79 -11.94 20.62
CA SER A 7 2.61 -11.08 20.82
C SER A 7 2.99 -9.61 20.93
N GLU A 8 4.09 -9.27 21.61
CA GLU A 8 4.59 -7.92 21.76
C GLU A 8 5.00 -7.32 20.41
N SER A 9 5.70 -8.08 19.57
CA SER A 9 6.19 -7.63 18.27
C SER A 9 5.07 -7.53 17.21
N ILE A 10 3.98 -8.29 17.36
CA ILE A 10 2.81 -8.29 16.47
C ILE A 10 1.84 -7.15 16.84
N ALA A 11 1.69 -6.84 18.12
CA ALA A 11 0.69 -5.89 18.64
C ALA A 11 0.59 -4.55 17.87
N PRO A 12 1.68 -3.90 17.41
CA PRO A 12 1.58 -2.66 16.64
C PRO A 12 0.87 -2.82 15.28
N TYR A 13 0.88 -4.02 14.70
CA TYR A 13 0.25 -4.32 13.41
C TYR A 13 -1.24 -4.70 13.53
N LEU A 14 -1.72 -4.94 14.75
CA LEU A 14 -3.12 -5.20 15.06
C LEU A 14 -3.90 -3.94 15.42
N ARG A 15 -3.37 -2.78 15.09
CA ARG A 15 -3.98 -1.46 15.38
C ARG A 15 -3.89 -0.56 14.16
N ASP A 16 -4.88 0.28 13.99
CA ASP A 16 -4.91 1.39 13.04
C ASP A 16 -5.66 2.59 13.64
N ALA A 17 -5.91 3.62 12.86
CA ALA A 17 -6.61 4.83 13.33
C ALA A 17 -8.11 4.62 13.57
N SER A 18 -8.68 3.45 13.24
CA SER A 18 -10.08 3.10 13.55
C SER A 18 -10.33 2.82 15.03
N ASN A 19 -9.26 2.55 15.80
CA ASN A 19 -9.32 2.05 17.18
C ASN A 19 -10.04 0.68 17.33
N TYR A 20 -10.24 -0.07 16.25
CA TYR A 20 -10.78 -1.41 16.33
C TYR A 20 -9.77 -2.36 16.99
N SER A 21 -10.21 -3.17 17.96
CA SER A 21 -9.38 -4.03 18.79
C SER A 21 -9.53 -5.54 18.53
N GLY A 22 -10.23 -5.92 17.44
CA GLY A 22 -10.55 -7.32 17.15
C GLY A 22 -9.45 -8.09 16.37
N GLY A 23 -8.29 -7.49 16.15
CA GLY A 23 -7.23 -8.08 15.34
C GLY A 23 -6.55 -9.29 15.98
N LYS A 24 -6.28 -10.29 15.14
CA LYS A 24 -5.52 -11.50 15.49
C LYS A 24 -4.61 -11.87 14.32
N ALA A 25 -3.34 -12.07 14.57
CA ALA A 25 -2.41 -12.59 13.59
C ALA A 25 -1.44 -13.54 14.27
N GLU A 26 -1.07 -14.60 13.57
CA GLU A 26 -0.08 -15.58 14.03
C GLU A 26 1.35 -15.07 13.82
N GLU A 27 1.53 -14.27 12.78
CA GLU A 27 2.85 -13.82 12.34
C GLU A 27 2.72 -12.52 11.52
N VAL A 28 3.76 -11.68 11.59
CA VAL A 28 3.94 -10.55 10.66
C VAL A 28 5.19 -10.79 9.83
N LEU A 29 5.02 -10.77 8.51
CA LEU A 29 6.09 -10.84 7.52
C LEU A 29 6.36 -9.44 6.98
N ILE A 30 7.64 -9.05 6.91
CA ILE A 30 8.05 -7.75 6.38
C ILE A 30 9.07 -8.01 5.26
N PRO A 31 8.61 -8.09 4.00
CA PRO A 31 9.49 -8.25 2.85
C PRO A 31 10.33 -6.99 2.63
N GLY A 32 11.63 -7.17 2.41
CA GLY A 32 12.55 -6.08 2.07
C GLY A 32 12.57 -5.75 0.57
N ASN A 33 11.96 -6.58 -0.27
CA ASN A 33 11.86 -6.38 -1.72
C ASN A 33 10.69 -7.20 -2.30
N VAL A 34 10.38 -6.95 -3.58
CA VAL A 34 9.27 -7.60 -4.30
C VAL A 34 9.44 -9.11 -4.39
N ASP A 35 10.65 -9.63 -4.58
CA ASP A 35 10.89 -11.08 -4.67
C ASP A 35 10.60 -11.79 -3.35
N GLU A 36 10.89 -11.14 -2.23
CA GLU A 36 10.52 -11.66 -0.91
C GLU A 36 9.01 -11.65 -0.68
N LEU A 37 8.31 -10.60 -1.16
CA LEU A 37 6.84 -10.54 -1.13
C LEU A 37 6.22 -11.67 -1.94
N VAL A 38 6.70 -11.88 -3.18
CA VAL A 38 6.23 -12.98 -4.06
C VAL A 38 6.44 -14.33 -3.39
N ARG A 39 7.62 -14.56 -2.80
CA ARG A 39 7.90 -15.82 -2.07
C ARG A 39 6.99 -16.02 -0.87
N ALA A 40 6.69 -14.95 -0.13
CA ALA A 40 5.77 -15.02 1.01
C ALA A 40 4.38 -15.48 0.58
N LEU A 41 3.83 -14.85 -0.48
CA LEU A 41 2.51 -15.17 -0.99
C LEU A 41 2.42 -16.59 -1.57
N LYS A 42 3.47 -17.05 -2.28
CA LYS A 42 3.47 -18.39 -2.88
C LYS A 42 3.61 -19.53 -1.87
N ASN A 43 4.30 -19.29 -0.77
CA ASN A 43 4.67 -20.34 0.18
C ASN A 43 3.74 -20.39 1.41
N ASP A 44 2.85 -19.43 1.56
CA ASP A 44 1.93 -19.37 2.70
C ASP A 44 0.48 -19.50 2.21
N LEU A 45 -0.21 -20.51 2.72
CA LEU A 45 -1.60 -20.79 2.38
C LEU A 45 -2.59 -20.22 3.40
N ARG A 46 -2.09 -19.57 4.45
CA ARG A 46 -2.94 -18.93 5.47
C ARG A 46 -3.61 -17.69 4.89
N PRO A 47 -4.75 -17.25 5.45
CA PRO A 47 -5.31 -15.95 5.14
C PRO A 47 -4.29 -14.84 5.31
N VAL A 48 -4.18 -13.93 4.32
CA VAL A 48 -3.20 -12.85 4.30
C VAL A 48 -3.92 -11.50 4.39
N THR A 49 -3.46 -10.67 5.32
CA THR A 49 -3.85 -9.26 5.38
C THR A 49 -2.66 -8.39 5.02
N ILE A 50 -2.81 -7.54 4.00
CA ILE A 50 -1.77 -6.58 3.62
C ILE A 50 -1.85 -5.35 4.51
N SER A 51 -0.72 -4.93 5.07
CA SER A 51 -0.62 -3.80 5.98
C SER A 51 0.23 -2.68 5.39
N GLY A 52 -0.37 -1.49 5.28
CA GLY A 52 0.33 -0.22 5.03
C GLY A 52 0.62 0.55 6.33
N ALA A 53 0.59 1.88 6.27
CA ALA A 53 0.96 2.76 7.38
C ALA A 53 0.01 2.76 8.60
N GLY A 54 -1.18 2.15 8.48
CA GLY A 54 -2.14 2.07 9.60
C GLY A 54 -2.91 3.36 9.88
N THR A 55 -2.99 4.24 8.93
CA THR A 55 -3.70 5.53 9.04
C THR A 55 -5.17 5.44 8.64
N GLY A 56 -5.64 4.27 8.21
CA GLY A 56 -7.02 4.02 7.80
C GLY A 56 -8.00 4.00 8.98
N LEU A 57 -9.26 4.39 8.70
CA LEU A 57 -10.34 4.46 9.70
C LEU A 57 -11.35 3.30 9.61
N THR A 58 -11.08 2.30 8.76
CA THR A 58 -12.02 1.22 8.44
C THR A 58 -11.56 -0.14 8.92
N ALA A 59 -10.51 -0.21 9.74
CA ALA A 59 -9.90 -1.44 10.23
C ALA A 59 -9.39 -2.39 9.11
N SER A 60 -9.24 -1.93 7.88
CA SER A 60 -8.93 -2.77 6.72
C SER A 60 -7.53 -3.42 6.78
N ARG A 61 -6.62 -2.90 7.59
CA ARG A 61 -5.31 -3.54 7.85
C ARG A 61 -5.31 -4.52 9.03
N ILE A 62 -6.41 -4.56 9.79
CA ILE A 62 -6.51 -5.39 11.00
C ILE A 62 -6.88 -6.82 10.58
N SER A 63 -5.95 -7.74 10.74
CA SER A 63 -6.18 -9.15 10.39
C SER A 63 -7.13 -9.81 11.39
N PRO A 64 -8.20 -10.49 10.94
CA PRO A 64 -9.04 -11.29 11.82
C PRO A 64 -8.41 -12.65 12.14
N GLU A 65 -7.49 -13.16 11.30
CA GLU A 65 -6.82 -14.45 11.40
C GLU A 65 -5.60 -14.53 10.47
N GLY A 66 -4.82 -15.58 10.54
CA GLY A 66 -3.70 -15.88 9.65
C GLY A 66 -2.51 -14.95 9.83
N ILE A 67 -1.98 -14.39 8.75
CA ILE A 67 -0.76 -13.59 8.77
C ILE A 67 -0.98 -12.17 8.27
N ILE A 68 -0.10 -11.27 8.70
CA ILE A 68 0.01 -9.91 8.16
C ILE A 68 1.28 -9.83 7.31
N ILE A 69 1.17 -9.28 6.10
CA ILE A 69 2.33 -8.85 5.32
C ILE A 69 2.40 -7.33 5.36
N SER A 70 3.41 -6.80 6.06
CA SER A 70 3.66 -5.36 6.14
C SER A 70 4.57 -4.94 4.99
N LEU A 71 4.14 -3.94 4.23
CA LEU A 71 4.90 -3.40 3.10
C LEU A 71 5.87 -2.29 3.49
N GLU A 72 6.09 -2.04 4.79
CA GLU A 72 6.83 -0.88 5.32
C GLU A 72 8.25 -0.71 4.78
N GLN A 73 8.92 -1.78 4.32
CA GLN A 73 10.24 -1.71 3.71
C GLN A 73 10.24 -1.46 2.19
N LEU A 74 9.08 -1.54 1.53
CA LEU A 74 8.95 -1.26 0.11
C LEU A 74 8.70 0.25 -0.11
N ASN A 75 9.68 1.07 0.27
CA ASN A 75 9.59 2.53 0.35
C ASN A 75 10.48 3.24 -0.67
N GLU A 76 10.83 2.59 -1.76
CA GLU A 76 11.62 3.19 -2.83
C GLU A 76 10.92 4.40 -3.43
N LEU A 77 11.63 5.53 -3.50
CA LEU A 77 11.18 6.76 -4.10
C LEU A 77 11.99 6.99 -5.37
N GLY A 78 11.35 6.81 -6.53
CA GLY A 78 11.98 6.97 -7.83
C GLY A 78 12.28 8.43 -8.18
N THR A 79 12.64 8.67 -9.43
CA THR A 79 12.90 10.02 -9.96
C THR A 79 11.73 10.45 -10.84
N VAL A 80 11.34 11.72 -10.75
CA VAL A 80 10.34 12.29 -11.66
C VAL A 80 10.90 12.37 -13.08
N ASN A 81 10.16 11.83 -14.03
CA ASN A 81 10.43 11.93 -15.46
C ASN A 81 9.12 12.28 -16.19
N ASP A 82 9.12 13.36 -16.96
CA ASP A 82 7.94 13.85 -17.70
C ASP A 82 6.64 13.95 -16.89
N GLY A 83 6.77 14.34 -15.60
CA GLY A 83 5.63 14.48 -14.68
C GLY A 83 5.14 13.17 -14.08
N GLU A 84 5.81 12.06 -14.30
CA GLU A 84 5.53 10.75 -13.73
C GLU A 84 6.64 10.29 -12.78
N ILE A 85 6.27 9.49 -11.78
CA ILE A 85 7.19 8.92 -10.80
C ILE A 85 6.72 7.54 -10.37
N TRP A 86 7.64 6.57 -10.31
CA TRP A 86 7.40 5.28 -9.68
C TRP A 86 7.68 5.36 -8.19
N LEU A 87 6.78 4.80 -7.40
CA LEU A 87 6.83 4.82 -5.94
C LEU A 87 6.59 3.43 -5.37
N GLY A 88 7.40 3.05 -4.42
CA GLY A 88 7.10 1.90 -3.56
C GLY A 88 5.82 2.14 -2.74
N PRO A 89 5.06 1.09 -2.41
CA PRO A 89 3.78 1.23 -1.73
C PRO A 89 3.87 1.87 -0.34
N ALA A 90 5.03 1.80 0.31
CA ALA A 90 5.26 2.36 1.64
C ALA A 90 5.80 3.80 1.65
N VAL A 91 6.05 4.40 0.49
CA VAL A 91 6.39 5.83 0.44
C VAL A 91 5.25 6.64 1.05
N SER A 92 5.55 7.51 2.02
CA SER A 92 4.55 8.38 2.64
C SER A 92 4.22 9.57 1.75
N LEU A 93 3.00 10.11 1.88
CA LEU A 93 2.63 11.38 1.23
C LEU A 93 3.59 12.50 1.62
N MET A 94 4.02 12.54 2.88
CA MET A 94 4.99 13.54 3.37
C MET A 94 6.32 13.42 2.61
N SER A 95 6.88 12.20 2.50
CA SER A 95 8.15 11.98 1.79
C SER A 95 8.05 12.38 0.32
N LEU A 96 6.93 12.03 -0.34
CA LEU A 96 6.69 12.46 -1.72
C LEU A 96 6.61 13.98 -1.85
N GLN A 97 5.85 14.64 -0.97
CA GLN A 97 5.72 16.09 -0.99
C GLN A 97 7.07 16.80 -0.75
N GLU A 98 7.87 16.33 0.22
CA GLU A 98 9.21 16.88 0.48
C GLU A 98 10.16 16.71 -0.73
N TYR A 99 10.11 15.57 -1.40
CA TYR A 99 10.86 15.35 -2.63
C TYR A 99 10.43 16.34 -3.73
N LEU A 100 9.11 16.48 -3.96
CA LEU A 100 8.57 17.32 -5.02
C LEU A 100 8.80 18.82 -4.80
N LYS A 101 8.99 19.30 -3.57
CA LYS A 101 9.39 20.70 -3.29
C LYS A 101 10.69 21.12 -4.00
N LYS A 102 11.54 20.15 -4.36
CA LYS A 102 12.80 20.37 -5.07
C LYS A 102 12.65 20.33 -6.60
N THR A 103 11.42 20.21 -7.09
CA THR A 103 11.07 20.08 -8.51
C THR A 103 10.01 21.14 -8.88
N ASN A 104 9.67 21.21 -10.16
CA ASN A 104 8.56 22.05 -10.64
C ASN A 104 7.20 21.33 -10.61
N TYR A 105 7.11 20.17 -9.93
CA TYR A 105 5.91 19.35 -9.87
C TYR A 105 5.31 19.33 -8.47
N PHE A 106 4.03 19.01 -8.36
CA PHE A 106 3.37 18.72 -7.10
C PHE A 106 2.37 17.58 -7.28
N TYR A 107 2.12 16.84 -6.22
CA TYR A 107 1.11 15.79 -6.20
C TYR A 107 -0.23 16.39 -5.71
N PRO A 108 -1.26 16.47 -6.59
CA PRO A 108 -2.50 17.17 -6.26
C PRO A 108 -3.33 16.57 -5.14
N PRO A 109 -3.50 15.23 -5.03
CA PRO A 109 -4.24 14.65 -3.92
C PRO A 109 -3.62 15.02 -2.57
N ASN A 110 -4.47 15.45 -1.63
CA ASN A 110 -4.03 15.91 -0.31
C ASN A 110 -4.90 15.30 0.81
N PRO A 111 -4.84 13.97 1.01
CA PRO A 111 -5.43 13.36 2.20
C PRO A 111 -4.94 14.03 3.48
N THR A 112 -5.79 14.04 4.50
CA THR A 112 -5.51 14.74 5.77
C THR A 112 -4.30 14.16 6.48
N GLU A 113 -4.13 12.83 6.42
CA GLU A 113 -3.01 12.15 7.08
C GLU A 113 -1.79 12.06 6.15
N THR A 114 -0.77 12.85 6.42
CA THR A 114 0.43 12.96 5.59
C THR A 114 1.39 11.77 5.76
N ASN A 115 1.26 10.99 6.84
CA ASN A 115 2.00 9.74 7.03
C ASN A 115 1.36 8.56 6.29
N ALA A 116 0.19 8.75 5.67
CA ALA A 116 -0.43 7.73 4.85
C ALA A 116 0.53 7.26 3.74
N SER A 117 0.61 5.95 3.54
CA SER A 117 1.42 5.36 2.49
C SER A 117 0.73 5.46 1.12
N ILE A 118 1.48 5.64 0.06
CA ILE A 118 0.95 5.74 -1.32
C ILE A 118 0.13 4.50 -1.69
N GLY A 119 0.61 3.28 -1.35
CA GLY A 119 -0.17 2.05 -1.56
C GLY A 119 -1.50 2.04 -0.80
N GLY A 120 -1.51 2.56 0.43
CA GLY A 120 -2.73 2.70 1.23
C GLY A 120 -3.69 3.73 0.63
N THR A 121 -3.20 4.88 0.16
CA THR A 121 -4.05 5.89 -0.49
C THR A 121 -4.63 5.40 -1.81
N LEU A 122 -3.88 4.58 -2.55
CA LEU A 122 -4.37 3.93 -3.76
C LEU A 122 -5.47 2.92 -3.44
N ALA A 123 -5.22 1.99 -2.50
CA ALA A 123 -6.15 0.93 -2.12
C ALA A 123 -7.50 1.45 -1.63
N THR A 124 -7.51 2.61 -0.97
CA THR A 124 -8.73 3.25 -0.46
C THR A 124 -9.27 4.35 -1.38
N ASN A 125 -8.60 4.61 -2.51
CA ASN A 125 -8.88 5.77 -3.38
C ASN A 125 -9.01 7.06 -2.55
N ALA A 126 -8.03 7.33 -1.71
CA ALA A 126 -8.10 8.40 -0.73
C ALA A 126 -8.40 9.76 -1.34
N SER A 127 -9.26 10.51 -0.67
CA SER A 127 -9.62 11.89 -0.97
C SER A 127 -9.06 12.84 0.09
N GLY A 128 -9.19 14.15 -0.13
CA GLY A 128 -8.76 15.15 0.84
C GLY A 128 -9.21 16.56 0.46
N SER A 129 -8.66 17.56 1.11
CA SER A 129 -9.06 18.96 1.00
C SER A 129 -9.00 19.53 -0.42
N ARG A 130 -8.20 18.96 -1.31
CA ARG A 130 -8.06 19.42 -2.71
C ARG A 130 -8.89 18.62 -3.71
N SER A 131 -9.62 17.59 -3.26
CA SER A 131 -10.31 16.66 -4.16
C SER A 131 -11.41 17.32 -4.99
N TYR A 132 -12.09 18.35 -4.48
CA TYR A 132 -13.08 19.09 -5.23
C TYR A 132 -12.48 19.73 -6.50
N LYS A 133 -11.25 20.26 -6.41
CA LYS A 133 -10.59 20.93 -7.55
C LYS A 133 -9.85 19.96 -8.46
N PHE A 134 -9.14 18.99 -7.90
CA PHE A 134 -8.18 18.18 -8.65
C PHE A 134 -8.61 16.71 -8.81
N GLY A 135 -9.57 16.25 -8.03
CA GLY A 135 -9.95 14.84 -7.97
C GLY A 135 -9.26 14.07 -6.84
N VAL A 136 -9.40 12.76 -6.88
CA VAL A 136 -8.95 11.82 -5.84
C VAL A 136 -7.70 11.04 -6.31
N THR A 137 -7.14 10.20 -5.47
CA THR A 137 -5.90 9.45 -5.74
C THR A 137 -5.92 8.75 -7.10
N ARG A 138 -7.00 8.02 -7.45
CA ARG A 138 -7.08 7.29 -8.73
C ARG A 138 -6.87 8.16 -9.97
N ASN A 139 -7.21 9.43 -9.92
CA ASN A 139 -7.06 10.33 -11.07
C ASN A 139 -5.60 10.58 -11.46
N PHE A 140 -4.66 10.31 -10.53
CA PHE A 140 -3.23 10.56 -10.68
C PHE A 140 -2.40 9.27 -10.74
N VAL A 141 -3.04 8.12 -10.94
CA VAL A 141 -2.37 6.83 -11.08
C VAL A 141 -2.45 6.38 -12.54
N ASN A 142 -1.32 6.25 -13.20
CA ASN A 142 -1.21 5.82 -14.59
C ASN A 142 -0.93 4.32 -14.72
N ALA A 143 -0.23 3.74 -13.75
CA ALA A 143 0.03 2.32 -13.71
C ALA A 143 0.20 1.83 -12.27
N VAL A 144 -0.09 0.55 -12.04
CA VAL A 144 0.15 -0.16 -10.78
C VAL A 144 0.84 -1.48 -11.09
N ASP A 145 1.94 -1.74 -10.41
CA ASP A 145 2.64 -3.02 -10.44
C ASP A 145 2.08 -3.88 -9.30
N CYS A 146 1.18 -4.80 -9.66
CA CYS A 146 0.44 -5.61 -8.73
C CYS A 146 1.10 -6.97 -8.52
N ILE A 147 1.14 -7.44 -7.28
CA ILE A 147 1.42 -8.84 -6.95
C ILE A 147 0.09 -9.48 -6.55
N LEU A 148 -0.35 -10.46 -7.34
CA LEU A 148 -1.58 -11.19 -7.11
C LEU A 148 -1.44 -12.19 -5.96
N ALA A 149 -2.57 -12.71 -5.45
CA ALA A 149 -2.58 -13.67 -4.36
C ALA A 149 -1.80 -14.97 -4.65
N ASP A 150 -1.70 -15.37 -5.93
CA ASP A 150 -0.91 -16.50 -6.38
C ASP A 150 0.58 -16.17 -6.59
N GLY A 151 1.00 -14.95 -6.27
CA GLY A 151 2.36 -14.44 -6.41
C GLY A 151 2.77 -14.08 -7.84
N ARG A 152 1.85 -14.05 -8.82
CA ARG A 152 2.12 -13.49 -10.15
C ARG A 152 2.25 -11.97 -10.06
N ARG A 153 3.14 -11.42 -10.86
CA ARG A 153 3.33 -9.97 -11.00
C ARG A 153 2.66 -9.47 -12.28
N VAL A 154 1.79 -8.49 -12.16
CA VAL A 154 1.01 -7.95 -13.27
C VAL A 154 1.10 -6.43 -13.27
N LEU A 155 1.51 -5.85 -14.40
CA LEU A 155 1.51 -4.41 -14.62
C LEU A 155 0.14 -3.98 -15.17
N VAL A 156 -0.64 -3.31 -14.32
CA VAL A 156 -1.93 -2.71 -14.69
C VAL A 156 -1.69 -1.27 -15.17
N LYS A 157 -2.11 -0.94 -16.38
CA LYS A 157 -1.98 0.43 -16.94
C LYS A 157 -3.36 1.02 -17.20
N ARG A 158 -3.49 2.30 -16.94
CA ARG A 158 -4.73 3.05 -17.22
C ARG A 158 -5.14 2.89 -18.69
N GLY A 159 -6.42 2.60 -18.93
CA GLY A 159 -6.98 2.43 -20.26
C GLY A 159 -6.69 1.10 -20.95
N HIS A 160 -5.97 0.17 -20.29
CA HIS A 160 -5.74 -1.16 -20.80
C HIS A 160 -6.64 -2.16 -20.06
N LYS A 161 -7.41 -2.95 -20.82
CA LYS A 161 -8.16 -4.07 -20.24
C LYS A 161 -7.20 -5.20 -19.89
N ILE A 162 -7.38 -5.78 -18.71
CA ILE A 162 -6.65 -6.95 -18.26
C ILE A 162 -7.64 -8.09 -18.15
N ASN A 163 -7.41 -9.15 -18.91
CA ASN A 163 -8.21 -10.37 -18.82
C ASN A 163 -7.51 -11.35 -17.86
N ASP A 164 -7.67 -11.12 -16.56
CA ASP A 164 -7.14 -11.98 -15.51
C ASP A 164 -8.23 -12.27 -14.49
N PRO A 165 -8.52 -13.56 -14.17
CA PRO A 165 -9.60 -13.93 -13.25
C PRO A 165 -9.38 -13.44 -11.79
N LEU A 166 -8.17 -13.03 -11.42
CA LEU A 166 -7.88 -12.45 -10.12
C LEU A 166 -7.94 -10.92 -10.12
N LEU A 167 -8.14 -10.29 -11.27
CA LEU A 167 -8.36 -8.87 -11.44
C LEU A 167 -9.76 -8.68 -12.00
N MET A 168 -10.69 -8.26 -11.16
CA MET A 168 -12.06 -7.98 -11.60
C MET A 168 -12.06 -6.73 -12.48
N ASP A 169 -12.76 -6.81 -13.62
CA ASP A 169 -13.06 -5.63 -14.46
C ASP A 169 -14.12 -4.77 -13.74
N ASP A 170 -13.70 -3.65 -13.20
CA ASP A 170 -14.58 -2.56 -12.77
C ASP A 170 -14.41 -1.35 -13.70
#